data_a2c9ce9fab8849dc7db808f198504305
#
_entry.id   a2c9ce9fab8849dc7db808f198504305
#
_cell.length_a   1.000
_cell.length_b   1.000
_cell.length_c   1.000
_cell.angle_alpha   90.00
_cell.angle_beta   90.00
_cell.angle_gamma   90.00
#
_symmetry.space_group_name_H-M   'P 1'
#
loop_
_entity.id
_entity.type
_entity.pdbx_description
1 polymer ?
#
loop_
_entity_poly.entity_id
_entity_poly.type
_entity_poly.pdbx_seq_one_letter_code
_entity_poly.pdbx_strand_id
1 'polypeptide(L)'
;MVHLAELSKREKVYRVFQQISQTYDSANGRISFGMESRWKDCLIEAVCEQAAKGSRVLDVCSGTGDIAISLAAHRPDLKVTGLDFSPAMLDVARKKGTPLANVVWQEGDAMNLPFEDNTFSAACISFGLRNTSDYLRVLQEMARVVVPGGWVYCLDSFVPDSLVIRPFYSVYFRYVMPLLGGGFRHRQEYTWLWRSTQDFLRKKELLDLFGQAGLIDRQMKSRLFGACVLHKGKKPAVE
;
A
#
# COMPACT_ATOMS: atom_id res chain seq x y z
N MET A 1 -3.89 31.12 1.07
CA MET A 1 -3.10 29.87 1.03
C MET A 1 -2.92 29.39 2.46
N VAL A 2 -3.59 28.31 2.85
CA VAL A 2 -3.42 27.73 4.21
C VAL A 2 -2.04 27.09 4.25
N HIS A 3 -1.21 27.46 5.23
CA HIS A 3 0.13 26.91 5.39
C HIS A 3 0.04 25.39 5.65
N LEU A 4 0.72 24.56 4.84
CA LEU A 4 0.78 23.10 5.01
C LEU A 4 1.20 22.64 6.42
N ALA A 5 1.85 23.50 7.21
CA ALA A 5 2.28 23.22 8.57
C ALA A 5 1.11 23.01 9.55
N GLU A 6 -0.04 23.64 9.33
CA GLU A 6 -1.21 23.61 10.23
C GLU A 6 -2.20 22.47 9.94
N LEU A 7 -2.01 21.73 8.84
CA LEU A 7 -2.90 20.64 8.45
C LEU A 7 -2.59 19.34 9.21
N SER A 8 -3.63 18.56 9.47
CA SER A 8 -3.50 17.19 9.96
C SER A 8 -2.71 16.30 8.96
N LYS A 9 -2.16 15.18 9.43
CA LYS A 9 -1.48 14.20 8.57
C LYS A 9 -2.38 13.78 7.40
N ARG A 10 -3.66 13.50 7.66
CA ARG A 10 -4.65 13.09 6.67
C ARG A 10 -4.85 14.14 5.58
N GLU A 11 -5.03 15.40 5.94
CA GLU A 11 -5.22 16.50 4.97
C GLU A 11 -3.98 16.74 4.11
N LYS A 12 -2.78 16.64 4.70
CA LYS A 12 -1.51 16.74 3.97
C LYS A 12 -1.41 15.64 2.92
N VAL A 13 -1.63 14.39 3.33
CA VAL A 13 -1.61 13.20 2.47
C VAL A 13 -2.63 13.35 1.34
N TYR A 14 -3.87 13.71 1.66
CA TYR A 14 -4.93 13.93 0.67
C TYR A 14 -4.51 14.95 -0.40
N ARG A 15 -4.02 16.13 0.00
CA ARG A 15 -3.59 17.16 -0.95
C ARG A 15 -2.43 16.71 -1.84
N VAL A 16 -1.43 16.05 -1.25
CA VAL A 16 -0.30 15.53 -2.01
C VAL A 16 -0.77 14.57 -3.09
N PHE A 17 -1.56 13.55 -2.74
CA PHE A 17 -2.01 12.55 -3.69
C PHE A 17 -3.00 13.09 -4.74
N GLN A 18 -3.82 14.07 -4.40
CA GLN A 18 -4.65 14.79 -5.38
C GLN A 18 -3.80 15.49 -6.43
N GLN A 19 -2.69 16.11 -6.05
CA GLN A 19 -1.85 16.89 -6.96
C GLN A 19 -0.98 16.01 -7.87
N ILE A 20 -0.44 14.90 -7.34
CA ILE A 20 0.52 14.06 -8.07
C ILE A 20 -0.14 12.92 -8.87
N SER A 21 -1.44 12.70 -8.74
CA SER A 21 -2.15 11.53 -9.30
C SER A 21 -1.80 11.21 -10.75
N GLN A 22 -1.72 12.23 -11.61
CA GLN A 22 -1.42 12.06 -13.05
C GLN A 22 0.03 11.69 -13.35
N THR A 23 0.96 12.02 -12.47
CA THR A 23 2.41 11.78 -12.66
C THR A 23 2.96 10.71 -11.73
N TYR A 24 2.12 10.18 -10.83
CA TYR A 24 2.51 9.28 -9.74
C TYR A 24 3.26 8.06 -10.24
N ASP A 25 2.68 7.31 -11.18
CA ASP A 25 3.26 6.07 -11.70
C ASP A 25 4.60 6.31 -12.41
N SER A 26 4.67 7.35 -13.25
CA SER A 26 5.89 7.68 -13.96
C SER A 26 7.01 8.16 -13.04
N ALA A 27 6.66 8.84 -11.96
CA ALA A 27 7.59 9.27 -10.93
C ALA A 27 8.12 8.07 -10.13
N ASN A 28 7.24 7.18 -9.67
CA ASN A 28 7.60 5.97 -8.93
C ASN A 28 8.50 5.04 -9.76
N GLY A 29 8.18 4.83 -11.04
CA GLY A 29 9.00 4.02 -11.93
C GLY A 29 10.44 4.55 -12.06
N ARG A 30 10.60 5.88 -12.20
CA ARG A 30 11.93 6.53 -12.26
C ARG A 30 12.69 6.43 -10.93
N ILE A 31 12.02 6.73 -9.81
CA ILE A 31 12.61 6.71 -8.47
C ILE A 31 13.04 5.30 -8.07
N SER A 32 12.26 4.29 -8.40
CA SER A 32 12.56 2.91 -8.05
C SER A 32 13.49 2.21 -9.03
N PHE A 33 13.90 2.88 -10.13
CA PHE A 33 14.58 2.26 -11.27
C PHE A 33 13.83 1.02 -11.79
N GLY A 34 12.50 1.05 -11.76
CA GLY A 34 11.64 -0.07 -12.14
C GLY A 34 11.60 -1.23 -11.14
N MET A 35 12.27 -1.12 -9.98
CA MET A 35 12.24 -2.19 -8.96
C MET A 35 10.89 -2.28 -8.25
N GLU A 36 10.10 -1.21 -8.23
CA GLU A 36 8.78 -1.17 -7.59
C GLU A 36 7.85 -2.27 -8.15
N SER A 37 7.87 -2.49 -9.47
CA SER A 37 7.09 -3.57 -10.11
C SER A 37 7.42 -4.93 -9.51
N ARG A 38 8.70 -5.27 -9.40
CA ARG A 38 9.15 -6.55 -8.81
C ARG A 38 8.75 -6.72 -7.34
N TRP A 39 8.63 -5.62 -6.60
CA TRP A 39 8.15 -5.70 -5.21
C TRP A 39 6.65 -5.94 -5.18
N LYS A 40 5.90 -5.26 -6.05
CA LYS A 40 4.45 -5.48 -6.23
C LYS A 40 4.15 -6.91 -6.70
N ASP A 41 4.96 -7.46 -7.59
CA ASP A 41 4.82 -8.86 -8.07
C ASP A 41 4.83 -9.85 -6.90
N CYS A 42 5.69 -9.67 -5.90
CA CYS A 42 5.72 -10.54 -4.72
C CYS A 42 4.41 -10.51 -3.90
N LEU A 43 3.75 -9.35 -3.83
CA LEU A 43 2.44 -9.23 -3.18
C LEU A 43 1.36 -9.89 -4.04
N ILE A 44 1.36 -9.62 -5.34
CA ILE A 44 0.39 -10.18 -6.30
C ILE A 44 0.47 -11.70 -6.30
N GLU A 45 1.67 -12.28 -6.40
CA GLU A 45 1.91 -13.72 -6.31
C GLU A 45 1.34 -14.30 -5.00
N ALA A 46 1.68 -13.68 -3.85
CA ALA A 46 1.23 -14.16 -2.54
C ALA A 46 -0.30 -14.12 -2.40
N VAL A 47 -0.97 -13.12 -2.94
CA VAL A 47 -2.44 -13.04 -2.96
C VAL A 47 -3.02 -14.08 -3.91
N CYS A 48 -2.47 -14.20 -5.14
CA CYS A 48 -2.95 -15.15 -6.15
C CYS A 48 -2.83 -16.61 -5.72
N GLU A 49 -1.78 -16.96 -4.96
CA GLU A 49 -1.57 -18.30 -4.42
C GLU A 49 -2.60 -18.70 -3.35
N GLN A 50 -3.05 -17.74 -2.55
CA GLN A 50 -3.91 -18.01 -1.40
C GLN A 50 -5.40 -17.72 -1.67
N ALA A 51 -5.71 -16.87 -2.64
CA ALA A 51 -7.09 -16.51 -2.96
C ALA A 51 -7.82 -17.68 -3.64
N ALA A 52 -8.91 -18.13 -3.04
CA ALA A 52 -9.76 -19.18 -3.60
C ALA A 52 -10.34 -18.74 -4.97
N LYS A 53 -10.64 -19.72 -5.83
CA LYS A 53 -11.23 -19.45 -7.15
C LYS A 53 -12.56 -18.70 -7.00
N GLY A 54 -12.72 -17.64 -7.77
CA GLY A 54 -13.95 -16.83 -7.81
C GLY A 54 -14.16 -15.93 -6.59
N SER A 55 -13.18 -15.85 -5.67
CA SER A 55 -13.30 -15.09 -4.45
C SER A 55 -13.14 -13.58 -4.64
N ARG A 56 -13.49 -12.81 -3.60
CA ARG A 56 -13.35 -11.36 -3.56
C ARG A 56 -12.03 -10.98 -2.88
N VAL A 57 -11.30 -10.02 -3.48
CA VAL A 57 -10.04 -9.47 -2.94
C VAL A 57 -10.16 -7.96 -2.84
N LEU A 58 -9.66 -7.39 -1.72
CA LEU A 58 -9.64 -5.95 -1.47
C LEU A 58 -8.21 -5.41 -1.56
N ASP A 59 -8.02 -4.36 -2.37
CA ASP A 59 -6.81 -3.55 -2.41
C ASP A 59 -7.09 -2.22 -1.71
N VAL A 60 -6.54 -2.04 -0.52
CA VAL A 60 -6.75 -0.87 0.35
C VAL A 60 -5.68 0.18 0.05
N CYS A 61 -6.07 1.45 -0.05
CA CYS A 61 -5.22 2.54 -0.54
C CYS A 61 -4.67 2.22 -1.93
N SER A 62 -5.58 1.83 -2.83
CA SER A 62 -5.23 1.32 -4.17
C SER A 62 -4.54 2.36 -5.07
N GLY A 63 -4.63 3.64 -4.75
CA GLY A 63 -4.03 4.72 -5.53
C GLY A 63 -4.48 4.69 -6.99
N THR A 64 -3.52 4.66 -7.90
CA THR A 64 -3.76 4.56 -9.36
C THR A 64 -4.11 3.13 -9.83
N GLY A 65 -4.30 2.19 -8.90
CA GLY A 65 -4.87 0.87 -9.15
C GLY A 65 -3.88 -0.22 -9.59
N ASP A 66 -2.58 -0.03 -9.46
CA ASP A 66 -1.59 -0.98 -9.98
C ASP A 66 -1.76 -2.40 -9.43
N ILE A 67 -1.99 -2.56 -8.12
CA ILE A 67 -2.18 -3.88 -7.50
C ILE A 67 -3.52 -4.48 -7.94
N ALA A 68 -4.61 -3.73 -7.81
CA ALA A 68 -5.95 -4.20 -8.16
C ALA A 68 -6.04 -4.63 -9.63
N ILE A 69 -5.48 -3.82 -10.55
CA ILE A 69 -5.44 -4.11 -11.99
C ILE A 69 -4.60 -5.36 -12.27
N SER A 70 -3.42 -5.48 -11.65
CA SER A 70 -2.56 -6.64 -11.83
C SER A 70 -3.19 -7.92 -11.31
N LEU A 71 -3.83 -7.88 -10.14
CA LEU A 71 -4.59 -9.02 -9.60
C LEU A 71 -5.73 -9.45 -10.53
N ALA A 72 -6.51 -8.48 -11.02
CA ALA A 72 -7.62 -8.74 -11.92
C ALA A 72 -7.17 -9.33 -13.28
N ALA A 73 -6.02 -8.89 -13.77
CA ALA A 73 -5.44 -9.39 -15.02
C ALA A 73 -4.84 -10.81 -14.89
N HIS A 74 -4.12 -11.08 -13.78
CA HIS A 74 -3.51 -12.39 -13.52
C HIS A 74 -4.54 -13.46 -13.11
N ARG A 75 -5.62 -13.04 -12.45
CA ARG A 75 -6.68 -13.92 -11.97
C ARG A 75 -8.04 -13.37 -12.42
N PRO A 76 -8.44 -13.61 -13.68
CA PRO A 76 -9.72 -13.15 -14.23
C PRO A 76 -10.95 -13.72 -13.50
N ASP A 77 -10.76 -14.78 -12.74
CA ASP A 77 -11.78 -15.39 -11.88
C ASP A 77 -12.02 -14.61 -10.59
N LEU A 78 -11.08 -13.80 -10.11
CA LEU A 78 -11.26 -13.00 -8.90
C LEU A 78 -12.16 -11.78 -9.14
N LYS A 79 -12.85 -11.34 -8.09
CA LYS A 79 -13.56 -10.07 -8.04
C LYS A 79 -12.74 -9.10 -7.19
N VAL A 80 -12.05 -8.18 -7.83
CA VAL A 80 -11.13 -7.26 -7.16
C VAL A 80 -11.84 -5.93 -6.86
N THR A 81 -11.69 -5.44 -5.64
CA THR A 81 -12.14 -4.11 -5.25
C THR A 81 -10.93 -3.26 -4.87
N GLY A 82 -10.70 -2.16 -5.57
CA GLY A 82 -9.72 -1.14 -5.19
C GLY A 82 -10.40 -0.03 -4.40
N LEU A 83 -9.92 0.24 -3.18
CA LEU A 83 -10.43 1.33 -2.34
C LEU A 83 -9.35 2.39 -2.13
N ASP A 84 -9.70 3.64 -2.37
CA ASP A 84 -8.84 4.78 -2.04
C ASP A 84 -9.68 5.97 -1.55
N PHE A 85 -9.08 6.84 -0.74
CA PHE A 85 -9.76 8.03 -0.24
C PHE A 85 -9.63 9.24 -1.19
N SER A 86 -8.78 9.14 -2.22
CA SER A 86 -8.50 10.19 -3.20
C SER A 86 -9.28 9.97 -4.50
N PRO A 87 -10.32 10.77 -4.80
CA PRO A 87 -11.04 10.67 -6.07
C PRO A 87 -10.14 10.81 -7.30
N ALA A 88 -9.12 11.69 -7.25
CA ALA A 88 -8.20 11.90 -8.36
C ALA A 88 -7.33 10.67 -8.65
N MET A 89 -6.94 9.90 -7.62
CA MET A 89 -6.26 8.62 -7.77
C MET A 89 -7.20 7.59 -8.42
N LEU A 90 -8.43 7.48 -7.93
CA LEU A 90 -9.42 6.56 -8.47
C LEU A 90 -9.81 6.89 -9.92
N ASP A 91 -9.80 8.16 -10.32
CA ASP A 91 -10.04 8.54 -11.73
C ASP A 91 -8.94 8.03 -12.66
N VAL A 92 -7.69 8.02 -12.21
CA VAL A 92 -6.59 7.39 -12.95
C VAL A 92 -6.77 5.86 -12.98
N ALA A 93 -7.10 5.26 -11.83
CA ALA A 93 -7.32 3.81 -11.71
C ALA A 93 -8.47 3.34 -12.61
N ARG A 94 -9.60 4.06 -12.66
CA ARG A 94 -10.73 3.75 -13.56
C ARG A 94 -10.32 3.74 -15.02
N LYS A 95 -9.55 4.74 -15.47
CA LYS A 95 -9.06 4.83 -16.85
C LYS A 95 -8.11 3.68 -17.20
N LYS A 96 -7.19 3.34 -16.30
CA LYS A 96 -6.25 2.23 -16.48
C LYS A 96 -6.94 0.87 -16.46
N GLY A 97 -7.93 0.69 -15.59
CA GLY A 97 -8.67 -0.56 -15.40
C GLY A 97 -9.83 -0.77 -16.37
N THR A 98 -10.14 0.19 -17.25
CA THR A 98 -11.28 0.12 -18.18
C THR A 98 -11.42 -1.21 -18.94
N PRO A 99 -10.32 -1.88 -19.40
CA PRO A 99 -10.44 -3.15 -20.09
C PRO A 99 -10.85 -4.34 -19.22
N LEU A 100 -10.85 -4.20 -17.89
CA LEU A 100 -11.07 -5.31 -16.96
C LEU A 100 -12.48 -5.25 -16.37
N ALA A 101 -13.27 -6.29 -16.58
CA ALA A 101 -14.64 -6.38 -16.08
C ALA A 101 -14.73 -6.86 -14.61
N ASN A 102 -13.63 -7.37 -14.06
CA ASN A 102 -13.57 -7.99 -12.73
C ASN A 102 -12.91 -7.09 -11.67
N VAL A 103 -12.72 -5.81 -11.95
CA VAL A 103 -12.24 -4.81 -10.99
C VAL A 103 -13.28 -3.70 -10.80
N VAL A 104 -13.51 -3.30 -9.54
CA VAL A 104 -14.39 -2.18 -9.16
C VAL A 104 -13.64 -1.21 -8.25
N TRP A 105 -14.03 0.06 -8.29
CA TRP A 105 -13.37 1.13 -7.55
C TRP A 105 -14.33 1.78 -6.57
N GLN A 106 -13.89 1.87 -5.30
CA GLN A 106 -14.67 2.41 -4.20
C GLN A 106 -13.91 3.55 -3.53
N GLU A 107 -14.55 4.71 -3.37
CA GLU A 107 -14.02 5.76 -2.50
C GLU A 107 -14.28 5.40 -1.04
N GLY A 108 -13.27 5.54 -0.17
CA GLY A 108 -13.43 5.23 1.24
C GLY A 108 -12.16 5.45 2.07
N ASP A 109 -12.35 5.40 3.39
CA ASP A 109 -11.27 5.54 4.37
C ASP A 109 -10.80 4.16 4.84
N ALA A 110 -9.51 3.90 4.75
CA ALA A 110 -8.90 2.65 5.22
C ALA A 110 -9.12 2.38 6.73
N MET A 111 -9.33 3.44 7.53
CA MET A 111 -9.61 3.34 8.97
C MET A 111 -11.09 3.06 9.27
N ASN A 112 -11.95 3.08 8.26
CA ASN A 112 -13.39 2.77 8.37
C ASN A 112 -13.90 2.24 7.03
N LEU A 113 -13.56 0.97 6.74
CA LEU A 113 -13.87 0.33 5.48
C LEU A 113 -15.39 0.17 5.29
N PRO A 114 -15.97 0.66 4.17
CA PRO A 114 -17.41 0.63 3.92
C PRO A 114 -17.89 -0.76 3.44
N PHE A 115 -17.43 -1.81 4.10
CA PHE A 115 -17.77 -3.20 3.78
C PHE A 115 -18.21 -3.94 5.04
N GLU A 116 -19.06 -4.94 4.85
CA GLU A 116 -19.48 -5.85 5.91
C GLU A 116 -18.32 -6.75 6.35
N ASP A 117 -18.43 -7.30 7.56
CA ASP A 117 -17.50 -8.29 8.08
C ASP A 117 -17.44 -9.51 7.15
N ASN A 118 -16.29 -10.15 7.07
CA ASN A 118 -16.12 -11.41 6.36
C ASN A 118 -16.53 -11.37 4.88
N THR A 119 -16.23 -10.28 4.20
CA THR A 119 -16.61 -10.05 2.79
C THR A 119 -15.57 -10.54 1.80
N PHE A 120 -14.29 -10.47 2.15
CA PHE A 120 -13.16 -10.72 1.25
C PHE A 120 -12.35 -11.94 1.67
N SER A 121 -11.84 -12.72 0.73
CA SER A 121 -10.89 -13.81 1.02
C SER A 121 -9.50 -13.30 1.38
N ALA A 122 -9.15 -12.13 0.86
CA ALA A 122 -7.89 -11.46 1.17
C ALA A 122 -8.07 -9.94 1.10
N ALA A 123 -7.29 -9.22 1.92
CA ALA A 123 -7.12 -7.78 1.84
C ALA A 123 -5.63 -7.44 1.77
N CYS A 124 -5.24 -6.55 0.88
CA CYS A 124 -3.87 -6.09 0.76
C CYS A 124 -3.78 -4.56 0.80
N ILE A 125 -2.64 -4.05 1.25
CA ILE A 125 -2.28 -2.63 1.21
C ILE A 125 -0.82 -2.52 0.74
N SER A 126 -0.58 -1.68 -0.26
CA SER A 126 0.75 -1.49 -0.84
C SER A 126 1.17 -0.02 -0.78
N PHE A 127 2.26 0.27 -0.05
CA PHE A 127 2.83 1.62 0.15
C PHE A 127 1.84 2.67 0.69
N GLY A 128 0.70 2.21 1.23
CA GLY A 128 -0.38 3.04 1.75
C GLY A 128 -0.35 3.21 3.27
N LEU A 129 -0.02 2.15 4.02
CA LEU A 129 -0.18 2.10 5.47
C LEU A 129 0.57 3.23 6.18
N ARG A 130 1.83 3.51 5.82
CA ARG A 130 2.65 4.58 6.42
C ARG A 130 2.03 5.97 6.30
N ASN A 131 1.10 6.17 5.38
CA ASN A 131 0.42 7.44 5.14
C ASN A 131 -0.85 7.61 5.99
N THR A 132 -1.36 6.55 6.62
CA THR A 132 -2.53 6.62 7.51
C THR A 132 -2.16 7.19 8.88
N SER A 133 -3.15 7.61 9.64
CA SER A 133 -2.95 8.20 10.98
C SER A 133 -2.94 7.15 12.10
N ASP A 134 -3.61 6.00 11.88
CA ASP A 134 -3.70 4.89 12.84
C ASP A 134 -3.50 3.56 12.12
N TYR A 135 -2.30 3.00 12.25
CA TYR A 135 -1.90 1.76 11.59
C TYR A 135 -2.64 0.53 12.13
N LEU A 136 -2.85 0.50 13.46
CA LEU A 136 -3.56 -0.61 14.09
C LEU A 136 -5.03 -0.64 13.65
N ARG A 137 -5.67 0.52 13.60
CA ARG A 137 -7.06 0.62 13.14
C ARG A 137 -7.22 0.14 11.70
N VAL A 138 -6.32 0.49 10.80
CA VAL A 138 -6.34 0.00 9.41
C VAL A 138 -6.23 -1.52 9.37
N LEU A 139 -5.28 -2.11 10.10
CA LEU A 139 -5.10 -3.56 10.14
C LEU A 139 -6.30 -4.28 10.76
N GLN A 140 -6.94 -3.69 11.79
CA GLN A 140 -8.17 -4.21 12.38
C GLN A 140 -9.34 -4.17 11.39
N GLU A 141 -9.51 -3.11 10.63
CA GLU A 141 -10.52 -3.00 9.58
C GLU A 141 -10.27 -4.03 8.45
N MET A 142 -9.01 -4.16 8.02
CA MET A 142 -8.65 -5.19 7.03
C MET A 142 -8.95 -6.60 7.57
N ALA A 143 -8.62 -6.88 8.83
CA ALA A 143 -8.93 -8.17 9.46
C ALA A 143 -10.44 -8.38 9.63
N ARG A 144 -11.21 -7.32 9.94
CA ARG A 144 -12.68 -7.38 10.08
C ARG A 144 -13.35 -7.82 8.79
N VAL A 145 -12.97 -7.18 7.67
CA VAL A 145 -13.61 -7.44 6.36
C VAL A 145 -13.14 -8.73 5.68
N VAL A 146 -12.05 -9.34 6.13
CA VAL A 146 -11.56 -10.62 5.61
C VAL A 146 -12.30 -11.77 6.28
N VAL A 147 -12.62 -12.82 5.53
CA VAL A 147 -13.28 -14.04 6.06
C VAL A 147 -12.38 -14.79 7.03
N PRO A 148 -12.92 -15.59 7.96
CA PRO A 148 -12.12 -16.53 8.76
C PRO A 148 -11.26 -17.43 7.87
N GLY A 149 -10.00 -17.60 8.23
CA GLY A 149 -9.01 -18.33 7.42
C GLY A 149 -8.42 -17.54 6.24
N GLY A 150 -8.92 -16.33 5.95
CA GLY A 150 -8.40 -15.45 4.91
C GLY A 150 -7.14 -14.69 5.34
N TRP A 151 -6.54 -13.93 4.42
CA TRP A 151 -5.23 -13.33 4.60
C TRP A 151 -5.25 -11.80 4.49
N VAL A 152 -4.44 -11.15 5.33
CA VAL A 152 -4.13 -9.73 5.26
C VAL A 152 -2.67 -9.56 4.87
N TYR A 153 -2.41 -8.65 3.91
CA TYR A 153 -1.07 -8.38 3.40
C TYR A 153 -0.75 -6.88 3.50
N CYS A 154 0.50 -6.57 3.87
CA CYS A 154 1.02 -5.20 3.80
C CYS A 154 2.41 -5.22 3.14
N LEU A 155 2.53 -4.56 1.99
CA LEU A 155 3.80 -4.27 1.34
C LEU A 155 4.15 -2.81 1.59
N ASP A 156 5.28 -2.55 2.27
CA ASP A 156 5.68 -1.16 2.49
C ASP A 156 7.21 -1.00 2.53
N SER A 157 7.67 0.25 2.44
CA SER A 157 9.09 0.60 2.50
C SER A 157 9.52 0.93 3.93
N PHE A 158 10.74 0.50 4.26
CA PHE A 158 11.34 0.63 5.58
C PHE A 158 12.77 1.16 5.47
N VAL A 159 13.26 1.72 6.56
CA VAL A 159 14.69 2.00 6.67
C VAL A 159 15.44 0.67 6.77
N PRO A 160 16.47 0.42 5.94
CA PRO A 160 17.28 -0.80 6.02
C PRO A 160 17.91 -0.99 7.40
N ASP A 161 17.96 -2.25 7.88
CA ASP A 161 18.58 -2.56 9.19
C ASP A 161 20.10 -2.47 9.15
N SER A 162 20.71 -2.73 7.99
CA SER A 162 22.16 -2.74 7.80
C SER A 162 22.77 -1.35 8.00
N LEU A 163 23.68 -1.23 8.96
CA LEU A 163 24.43 0.00 9.23
C LEU A 163 25.31 0.43 8.04
N VAL A 164 25.71 -0.51 7.21
CA VAL A 164 26.50 -0.24 5.99
C VAL A 164 25.61 0.35 4.89
N ILE A 165 24.37 -0.12 4.76
CA ILE A 165 23.45 0.30 3.69
C ILE A 165 22.72 1.60 4.01
N ARG A 166 22.45 1.87 5.29
CA ARG A 166 21.76 3.09 5.74
C ARG A 166 22.34 4.40 5.19
N PRO A 167 23.64 4.65 5.19
CA PRO A 167 24.20 5.88 4.63
C PRO A 167 23.87 6.04 3.14
N PHE A 168 24.05 4.97 2.34
CA PHE A 168 23.74 4.99 0.91
C PHE A 168 22.23 5.20 0.66
N TYR A 169 21.39 4.53 1.42
CA TYR A 169 19.95 4.72 1.39
C TYR A 169 19.57 6.17 1.72
N SER A 170 20.17 6.75 2.76
CA SER A 170 19.91 8.14 3.17
C SER A 170 20.35 9.15 2.11
N VAL A 171 21.53 8.95 1.49
CA VAL A 171 22.03 9.79 0.40
C VAL A 171 21.12 9.69 -0.82
N TYR A 172 20.71 8.46 -1.18
CA TYR A 172 19.80 8.23 -2.29
C TYR A 172 18.48 8.98 -2.10
N PHE A 173 17.80 8.78 -0.98
CA PHE A 173 16.51 9.40 -0.70
C PHE A 173 16.59 10.93 -0.54
N ARG A 174 17.68 11.44 0.00
CA ARG A 174 17.84 12.87 0.27
C ARG A 174 18.24 13.68 -0.95
N TYR A 175 19.04 13.10 -1.85
CA TYR A 175 19.65 13.85 -2.95
C TYR A 175 19.29 13.29 -4.33
N VAL A 176 19.27 11.98 -4.52
CA VAL A 176 19.05 11.36 -5.83
C VAL A 176 17.56 11.28 -6.18
N MET A 177 16.75 10.81 -5.25
CA MET A 177 15.32 10.66 -5.46
C MET A 177 14.59 11.95 -5.85
N PRO A 178 14.84 13.12 -5.21
CA PRO A 178 14.21 14.38 -5.64
C PRO A 178 14.60 14.80 -7.05
N LEU A 179 15.82 14.48 -7.50
CA LEU A 179 16.27 14.80 -8.87
C LEU A 179 15.55 13.92 -9.90
N LEU A 180 15.41 12.62 -9.64
CA LEU A 180 14.77 11.67 -10.54
C LEU A 180 13.25 11.84 -10.60
N GLY A 181 12.64 12.26 -9.50
CA GLY A 181 11.19 12.38 -9.36
C GLY A 181 10.55 13.63 -10.00
N GLY A 182 11.35 14.52 -10.60
CA GLY A 182 10.81 15.73 -11.24
C GLY A 182 11.47 17.05 -10.81
N GLY A 183 12.62 16.94 -10.13
CA GLY A 183 13.46 18.09 -9.76
C GLY A 183 12.84 18.99 -8.68
N PHE A 184 13.15 20.29 -8.75
CA PHE A 184 12.73 21.28 -7.73
C PHE A 184 11.21 21.44 -7.63
N ARG A 185 10.45 21.08 -8.66
CA ARG A 185 8.99 21.29 -8.75
C ARG A 185 8.21 20.38 -7.78
N HIS A 186 8.74 19.20 -7.49
CA HIS A 186 8.09 18.18 -6.62
C HIS A 186 8.89 17.87 -5.35
N ARG A 187 9.76 18.80 -4.93
CA ARG A 187 10.65 18.59 -3.77
C ARG A 187 9.90 18.37 -2.47
N GLN A 188 8.71 18.95 -2.30
CA GLN A 188 7.92 18.81 -1.07
C GLN A 188 7.35 17.40 -0.94
N GLU A 189 6.86 16.81 -2.03
CA GLU A 189 6.28 15.47 -2.08
C GLU A 189 7.35 14.40 -1.79
N TYR A 190 8.56 14.58 -2.32
CA TYR A 190 9.67 13.65 -2.04
C TYR A 190 10.23 13.80 -0.62
N THR A 191 10.22 15.00 -0.08
CA THR A 191 10.54 15.22 1.33
C THR A 191 9.51 14.54 2.23
N TRP A 192 8.23 14.58 1.85
CA TRP A 192 7.17 13.83 2.53
C TRP A 192 7.41 12.33 2.46
N LEU A 193 7.70 11.77 1.28
CA LEU A 193 7.98 10.36 1.10
C LEU A 193 9.17 9.88 1.96
N TRP A 194 10.23 10.66 2.02
CA TRP A 194 11.36 10.40 2.90
C TRP A 194 10.95 10.40 4.38
N ARG A 195 10.28 11.46 4.82
CA ARG A 195 9.86 11.60 6.22
C ARG A 195 8.89 10.49 6.63
N SER A 196 7.89 10.21 5.80
CA SER A 196 6.92 9.15 6.10
C SER A 196 7.57 7.78 6.26
N THR A 197 8.68 7.50 5.56
CA THR A 197 9.43 6.25 5.73
C THR A 197 10.31 6.28 6.99
N GLN A 198 10.86 7.44 7.39
CA GLN A 198 11.64 7.57 8.62
C GLN A 198 10.76 7.47 9.88
N ASP A 199 9.56 8.05 9.81
CA ASP A 199 8.59 8.10 10.91
C ASP A 199 7.75 6.81 10.99
N PHE A 200 7.89 5.91 9.99
CA PHE A 200 7.16 4.65 9.98
C PHE A 200 7.75 3.64 10.95
N LEU A 201 6.92 2.69 11.33
CA LEU A 201 7.27 1.58 12.22
C LEU A 201 8.50 0.80 11.73
N ARG A 202 9.17 0.12 12.66
CA ARG A 202 10.12 -0.93 12.31
C ARG A 202 9.38 -2.19 11.87
N LYS A 203 10.05 -3.02 11.08
CA LYS A 203 9.48 -4.25 10.50
C LYS A 203 8.86 -5.18 11.54
N LYS A 204 9.55 -5.37 12.69
CA LYS A 204 9.04 -6.20 13.80
C LYS A 204 7.85 -5.56 14.49
N GLU A 205 7.87 -4.24 14.68
CA GLU A 205 6.76 -3.50 15.26
C GLU A 205 5.48 -3.65 14.42
N LEU A 206 5.61 -3.58 13.07
CA LEU A 206 4.49 -3.86 12.18
C LEU A 206 4.02 -5.31 12.29
N LEU A 207 4.94 -6.28 12.40
CA LEU A 207 4.56 -7.70 12.61
C LEU A 207 3.81 -7.90 13.93
N ASP A 208 4.18 -7.16 14.98
CA ASP A 208 3.50 -7.18 16.26
C ASP A 208 2.10 -6.54 16.18
N LEU A 209 1.95 -5.46 15.40
CA LEU A 209 0.63 -4.86 15.14
C LEU A 209 -0.32 -5.81 14.40
N PHE A 210 0.18 -6.65 13.49
CA PHE A 210 -0.63 -7.71 12.90
C PHE A 210 -1.22 -8.63 13.98
N GLY A 211 -0.44 -8.97 15.02
CA GLY A 211 -0.93 -9.74 16.16
C GLY A 211 -1.97 -8.98 16.99
N GLN A 212 -1.74 -7.69 17.25
CA GLN A 212 -2.71 -6.85 17.97
C GLN A 212 -4.02 -6.67 17.18
N ALA A 213 -3.96 -6.75 15.84
CA ALA A 213 -5.15 -6.76 14.98
C ALA A 213 -5.87 -8.14 14.96
N GLY A 214 -5.42 -9.13 15.75
CA GLY A 214 -6.02 -10.45 15.83
C GLY A 214 -5.58 -11.44 14.75
N LEU A 215 -4.52 -11.13 14.00
CA LEU A 215 -4.01 -12.01 12.96
C LEU A 215 -2.97 -12.99 13.50
N ILE A 216 -3.05 -14.24 13.04
CA ILE A 216 -2.15 -15.36 13.36
C ILE A 216 -1.27 -15.71 12.15
N ASP A 217 -0.41 -16.72 12.25
CA ASP A 217 0.48 -17.19 11.18
C ASP A 217 1.27 -16.06 10.51
N ARG A 218 1.70 -15.11 11.34
CA ARG A 218 2.34 -13.87 10.90
C ARG A 218 3.72 -14.12 10.33
N GLN A 219 3.98 -13.59 9.15
CA GLN A 219 5.25 -13.71 8.44
C GLN A 219 5.66 -12.39 7.83
N MET A 220 6.97 -12.20 7.66
CA MET A 220 7.51 -11.08 6.88
C MET A 220 8.60 -11.58 5.92
N LYS A 221 8.62 -11.02 4.70
CA LYS A 221 9.62 -11.34 3.66
C LYS A 221 10.27 -10.05 3.21
N SER A 222 11.55 -9.90 3.54
CA SER A 222 12.34 -8.71 3.19
C SER A 222 12.89 -8.79 1.77
N ARG A 223 12.93 -7.64 1.09
CA ARG A 223 13.56 -7.41 -0.21
C ARG A 223 14.50 -6.22 -0.11
N LEU A 224 15.45 -6.12 -1.04
CA LEU A 224 16.40 -5.01 -1.13
C LEU A 224 17.03 -4.63 0.23
N PHE A 225 17.72 -5.59 0.86
CA PHE A 225 18.36 -5.42 2.17
C PHE A 225 17.39 -4.90 3.26
N GLY A 226 16.11 -5.16 3.12
CA GLY A 226 15.08 -4.74 4.06
C GLY A 226 14.49 -3.35 3.79
N ALA A 227 14.76 -2.73 2.65
CA ALA A 227 14.13 -1.46 2.26
C ALA A 227 12.67 -1.63 1.81
N CYS A 228 12.28 -2.84 1.38
CA CYS A 228 10.91 -3.20 1.08
C CYS A 228 10.58 -4.53 1.76
N VAL A 229 9.44 -4.60 2.44
CA VAL A 229 9.03 -5.80 3.19
C VAL A 229 7.56 -6.10 2.97
N LEU A 230 7.28 -7.34 2.63
CA LEU A 230 5.94 -7.90 2.59
C LEU A 230 5.65 -8.56 3.95
N HIS A 231 4.67 -8.04 4.67
CA HIS A 231 4.07 -8.65 5.85
C HIS A 231 2.78 -9.36 5.47
N LYS A 232 2.50 -10.48 6.09
CA LYS A 232 1.22 -11.17 5.97
C LYS A 232 0.79 -11.80 7.29
N GLY A 233 -0.50 -11.90 7.49
CA GLY A 233 -1.12 -12.58 8.63
C GLY A 233 -2.47 -13.15 8.25
N LYS A 234 -2.87 -14.21 8.92
CA LYS A 234 -4.09 -14.96 8.65
C LYS A 234 -5.15 -14.62 9.70
N LYS A 235 -6.38 -14.38 9.29
CA LYS A 235 -7.50 -14.32 10.23
C LYS A 235 -7.76 -15.70 10.78
N PRO A 236 -7.91 -15.88 12.12
CA PRO A 236 -8.27 -17.16 12.69
C PRO A 236 -9.51 -17.78 12.02
N ALA A 237 -9.50 -19.08 11.81
CA ALA A 237 -10.72 -19.78 11.43
C ALA A 237 -11.69 -19.80 12.63
N VAL A 238 -12.98 -19.77 12.36
CA VAL A 238 -13.99 -20.04 13.41
C VAL A 238 -13.99 -21.55 13.60
N GLU A 239 -13.79 -21.99 14.83
CA GLU A 239 -13.95 -23.40 15.23
C GLU A 239 -15.41 -23.84 15.10
#